data_9c9a3396633c33702a477e7c75d74810
#
_entry.id   9c9a3396633c33702a477e7c75d74810
#
_cell.length_a   1.000
_cell.length_b   1.000
_cell.length_c   1.000
_cell.angle_alpha   90.00
_cell.angle_beta   90.00
_cell.angle_gamma   90.00
#
_symmetry.space_group_name_H-M   'P 1'
#
loop_
_entity.id
_entity.type
_entity.pdbx_description
1 polymer ?
#
loop_
_entity_poly.entity_id
_entity_poly.type
_entity_poly.pdbx_seq_one_letter_code
_entity_poly.pdbx_strand_id
1 'polypeptide(L)'
;IEARAIDGRDIELKPALWSAGVTALSLGAGGSAGREGPMVHLGAAISTALARQFRLPHWSRNTLLASGVAAAVSSSFNAPIAGVLFAHEIILGHYSRRSFVPIVIAAVGGTLISRAWFGDVAAFSIPDYQLTSVWEFPAFAILGVVCAFVSIIFQAAIVGTDQVARSIDI
;
A
#
# COMPACT_ATOMS: atom_id res chain seq x y z
N ILE A 1 -6.07 -2.19 -8.10
CA ILE A 1 -6.27 -3.58 -8.51
C ILE A 1 -7.26 -3.64 -9.69
N GLU A 2 -8.46 -3.07 -9.57
CA GLU A 2 -9.44 -3.01 -10.66
C GLU A 2 -8.90 -2.35 -11.93
N ALA A 3 -8.19 -1.23 -11.82
CA ALA A 3 -7.65 -0.50 -12.97
C ALA A 3 -6.65 -1.30 -13.80
N ARG A 4 -6.04 -2.34 -13.23
CA ARG A 4 -5.19 -3.28 -13.94
C ARG A 4 -5.97 -4.43 -14.55
N ALA A 5 -7.03 -4.88 -13.87
CA ALA A 5 -7.88 -5.96 -14.34
C ALA A 5 -8.76 -5.53 -15.53
N ILE A 6 -9.10 -4.23 -15.59
CA ILE A 6 -9.87 -3.63 -16.68
C ILE A 6 -8.87 -2.93 -17.60
N ASP A 7 -8.44 -3.66 -18.63
CA ASP A 7 -7.47 -3.24 -19.63
C ASP A 7 -7.78 -1.82 -20.15
N GLY A 8 -6.93 -0.84 -19.80
CA GLY A 8 -6.96 0.50 -20.37
C GLY A 8 -7.73 1.59 -19.61
N ARG A 9 -8.30 1.37 -18.44
CA ARG A 9 -8.90 2.47 -17.67
C ARG A 9 -7.81 3.25 -16.91
N ASP A 10 -7.66 4.51 -17.32
CA ASP A 10 -6.79 5.46 -16.62
C ASP A 10 -7.41 5.80 -15.25
N ILE A 11 -6.57 5.81 -14.22
CA ILE A 11 -6.97 6.29 -12.89
C ILE A 11 -7.03 7.81 -12.95
N GLU A 12 -8.22 8.36 -12.71
CA GLU A 12 -8.44 9.80 -12.74
C GLU A 12 -7.82 10.47 -11.51
N LEU A 13 -7.09 11.57 -11.74
CA LEU A 13 -6.43 12.33 -10.67
C LEU A 13 -7.42 13.06 -9.76
N LYS A 14 -8.54 13.58 -10.31
CA LYS A 14 -9.54 14.33 -9.53
C LYS A 14 -10.16 13.49 -8.40
N PRO A 15 -10.72 12.29 -8.65
CA PRO A 15 -11.26 11.45 -7.57
C PRO A 15 -10.19 11.06 -6.53
N ALA A 16 -8.94 10.83 -6.97
CA ALA A 16 -7.85 10.50 -6.05
C ALA A 16 -7.51 11.66 -5.11
N LEU A 17 -7.46 12.90 -5.62
CA LEU A 17 -7.26 14.10 -4.81
C LEU A 17 -8.42 14.34 -3.83
N TRP A 18 -9.67 14.18 -4.29
CA TRP A 18 -10.83 14.31 -3.41
C TRP A 18 -10.82 13.25 -2.30
N SER A 19 -10.54 11.99 -2.64
CA SER A 19 -10.42 10.91 -1.66
C SER A 19 -9.34 11.20 -0.61
N ALA A 20 -8.17 11.66 -1.05
CA ALA A 20 -7.09 12.03 -0.15
C ALA A 20 -7.47 13.22 0.75
N GLY A 21 -8.12 14.26 0.19
CA GLY A 21 -8.58 15.42 0.93
C GLY A 21 -9.65 15.09 1.98
N VAL A 22 -10.67 14.33 1.60
CA VAL A 22 -11.71 13.88 2.54
C VAL A 22 -11.12 13.02 3.65
N THR A 23 -10.20 12.13 3.32
CA THR A 23 -9.52 11.29 4.32
C THR A 23 -8.69 12.14 5.29
N ALA A 24 -7.94 13.12 4.78
CA ALA A 24 -7.16 14.03 5.61
C ALA A 24 -8.05 14.82 6.57
N LEU A 25 -9.18 15.32 6.10
CA LEU A 25 -10.16 16.03 6.93
C LEU A 25 -10.79 15.10 7.98
N SER A 26 -11.16 13.86 7.59
CA SER A 26 -11.75 12.89 8.51
C SER A 26 -10.79 12.50 9.63
N LEU A 27 -9.52 12.23 9.28
CA LEU A 27 -8.48 11.93 10.26
C LEU A 27 -8.16 13.13 11.16
N GLY A 28 -8.09 14.33 10.57
CA GLY A 28 -7.88 15.57 11.32
C GLY A 28 -9.01 15.90 12.29
N ALA A 29 -10.24 15.47 11.98
CA ALA A 29 -11.41 15.59 12.86
C ALA A 29 -11.50 14.46 13.91
N GLY A 30 -10.50 13.57 13.98
CA GLY A 30 -10.47 12.44 14.94
C GLY A 30 -11.23 11.20 14.48
N GLY A 31 -11.59 11.12 13.20
CA GLY A 31 -12.26 9.94 12.64
C GLY A 31 -11.32 8.73 12.55
N SER A 32 -11.84 7.54 12.83
CA SER A 32 -11.11 6.28 12.66
C SER A 32 -11.24 5.81 11.22
N ALA A 33 -10.37 6.29 10.34
CA ALA A 33 -10.31 5.90 8.92
C ALA A 33 -8.88 5.53 8.52
N GLY A 34 -8.75 4.56 7.61
CA GLY A 34 -7.44 4.20 7.06
C GLY A 34 -6.96 5.22 6.02
N ARG A 35 -5.70 5.61 6.11
CA ARG A 35 -5.05 6.50 5.14
C ARG A 35 -4.46 5.75 3.94
N GLU A 36 -4.32 4.45 4.05
CA GLU A 36 -3.56 3.61 3.12
C GLU A 36 -4.21 3.57 1.73
N GLY A 37 -5.51 3.32 1.66
CA GLY A 37 -6.26 3.28 0.41
C GLY A 37 -6.15 4.58 -0.40
N PRO A 38 -6.52 5.73 0.18
CA PRO A 38 -6.40 7.03 -0.50
C PRO A 38 -4.99 7.39 -0.92
N MET A 39 -3.95 7.02 -0.15
CA MET A 39 -2.56 7.30 -0.52
C MET A 39 -2.09 6.44 -1.68
N VAL A 40 -2.41 5.14 -1.67
CA VAL A 40 -2.13 4.23 -2.79
C VAL A 40 -2.85 4.70 -4.05
N HIS A 41 -4.12 5.11 -3.91
CA HIS A 41 -4.91 5.65 -5.02
C HIS A 41 -4.28 6.93 -5.59
N LEU A 42 -3.84 7.83 -4.73
CA LEU A 42 -3.18 9.09 -5.15
C LEU A 42 -1.85 8.81 -5.86
N GLY A 43 -1.00 7.94 -5.31
CA GLY A 43 0.26 7.53 -5.93
C GLY A 43 0.05 6.90 -7.31
N ALA A 44 -0.93 6.02 -7.43
CA ALA A 44 -1.33 5.41 -8.68
C ALA A 44 -1.85 6.43 -9.70
N ALA A 45 -2.71 7.37 -9.27
CA ALA A 45 -3.29 8.39 -10.13
C ALA A 45 -2.25 9.39 -10.66
N ILE A 46 -1.33 9.85 -9.82
CA ILE A 46 -0.23 10.73 -10.23
C ILE A 46 0.64 10.02 -11.27
N SER A 47 1.02 8.76 -11.01
CA SER A 47 1.84 7.98 -11.92
C SER A 47 1.15 7.72 -13.25
N THR A 48 -0.15 7.44 -13.25
CA THR A 48 -0.94 7.26 -14.46
C THR A 48 -1.05 8.58 -15.25
N ALA A 49 -1.25 9.72 -14.57
CA ALA A 49 -1.27 11.03 -15.19
C ALA A 49 0.08 11.35 -15.86
N LEU A 50 1.20 11.07 -15.20
CA LEU A 50 2.54 11.22 -15.76
C LEU A 50 2.75 10.31 -16.97
N ALA A 51 2.37 9.04 -16.87
CA ALA A 51 2.48 8.07 -17.97
C ALA A 51 1.72 8.54 -19.22
N ARG A 52 0.55 9.15 -19.03
CA ARG A 52 -0.27 9.74 -20.09
C ARG A 52 0.40 10.98 -20.67
N GLN A 53 0.89 11.89 -19.82
CA GLN A 53 1.57 13.12 -20.25
C GLN A 53 2.76 12.82 -21.17
N PHE A 54 3.57 11.80 -20.80
CA PHE A 54 4.74 11.38 -21.57
C PHE A 54 4.42 10.35 -22.66
N ARG A 55 3.13 9.99 -22.86
CA ARG A 55 2.67 9.02 -23.86
C ARG A 55 3.43 7.69 -23.78
N LEU A 56 3.66 7.19 -22.58
CA LEU A 56 4.43 5.97 -22.37
C LEU A 56 3.69 4.72 -22.92
N PRO A 57 4.42 3.73 -23.44
CA PRO A 57 3.83 2.47 -23.87
C PRO A 57 3.25 1.71 -22.66
N HIS A 58 2.29 0.80 -22.93
CA HIS A 58 1.50 0.10 -21.90
C HIS A 58 2.37 -0.57 -20.81
N TRP A 59 3.47 -1.21 -21.20
CA TRP A 59 4.37 -1.84 -20.25
C TRP A 59 4.99 -0.83 -19.26
N SER A 60 5.45 0.31 -19.77
CA SER A 60 6.04 1.37 -18.95
C SER A 60 5.00 2.04 -18.04
N ARG A 61 3.74 2.13 -18.50
CA ARG A 61 2.63 2.64 -17.67
C ARG A 61 2.41 1.78 -16.43
N ASN A 62 2.35 0.46 -16.59
CA ASN A 62 2.18 -0.47 -15.47
C ASN A 62 3.34 -0.40 -14.47
N THR A 63 4.57 -0.31 -14.99
CA THR A 63 5.76 -0.15 -14.15
C THR A 63 5.72 1.19 -13.40
N LEU A 64 5.35 2.29 -14.06
CA LEU A 64 5.27 3.60 -13.44
C LEU A 64 4.14 3.68 -12.41
N LEU A 65 2.98 3.06 -12.69
CA LEU A 65 1.89 2.93 -11.73
C LEU A 65 2.35 2.19 -10.48
N ALA A 66 3.00 1.04 -10.64
CA ALA A 66 3.55 0.28 -9.53
C ALA A 66 4.61 1.07 -8.74
N SER A 67 5.43 1.85 -9.43
CA SER A 67 6.43 2.74 -8.82
C SER A 67 5.80 3.83 -7.96
N GLY A 68 4.70 4.45 -8.43
CA GLY A 68 3.98 5.45 -7.65
C GLY A 68 3.30 4.88 -6.41
N VAL A 69 2.74 3.68 -6.52
CA VAL A 69 2.18 2.96 -5.37
C VAL A 69 3.29 2.57 -4.38
N ALA A 70 4.42 2.06 -4.87
CA ALA A 70 5.57 1.74 -4.02
C ALA A 70 6.07 2.97 -3.25
N ALA A 71 6.21 4.11 -3.92
CA ALA A 71 6.60 5.37 -3.28
C ALA A 71 5.59 5.81 -2.21
N ALA A 72 4.28 5.73 -2.50
CA ALA A 72 3.23 6.08 -1.55
C ALA A 72 3.25 5.20 -0.30
N VAL A 73 3.34 3.88 -0.45
CA VAL A 73 3.44 2.95 0.68
C VAL A 73 4.73 3.17 1.47
N SER A 74 5.86 3.27 0.77
CA SER A 74 7.18 3.45 1.38
C SER A 74 7.27 4.73 2.22
N SER A 75 6.76 5.84 1.68
CA SER A 75 6.76 7.14 2.38
C SER A 75 5.82 7.14 3.59
N SER A 76 4.68 6.45 3.51
CA SER A 76 3.69 6.39 4.58
C SER A 76 4.18 5.61 5.80
N PHE A 77 4.88 4.51 5.55
CA PHE A 77 5.32 3.59 6.61
C PHE A 77 6.80 3.68 6.93
N ASN A 78 7.55 4.55 6.24
CA ASN A 78 9.01 4.62 6.32
C ASN A 78 9.67 3.24 6.05
N ALA A 79 9.08 2.47 5.13
CA ALA A 79 9.42 1.07 4.88
C ALA A 79 9.60 0.80 3.37
N PRO A 80 10.75 1.15 2.77
CA PRO A 80 10.96 1.03 1.31
C PRO A 80 10.89 -0.42 0.81
N ILE A 81 11.37 -1.39 1.56
CA ILE A 81 11.30 -2.81 1.18
C ILE A 81 9.85 -3.28 1.10
N ALA A 82 9.04 -2.95 2.11
CA ALA A 82 7.63 -3.30 2.11
C ALA A 82 6.86 -2.67 0.95
N GLY A 83 7.16 -1.41 0.60
CA GLY A 83 6.57 -0.74 -0.55
C GLY A 83 6.91 -1.42 -1.87
N VAL A 84 8.16 -1.86 -2.05
CA VAL A 84 8.58 -2.61 -3.24
C VAL A 84 7.85 -3.95 -3.36
N LEU A 85 7.79 -4.71 -2.26
CA LEU A 85 7.10 -6.01 -2.24
C LEU A 85 5.61 -5.84 -2.50
N PHE A 86 4.97 -4.86 -1.85
CA PHE A 86 3.55 -4.53 -2.07
C PHE A 86 3.26 -4.22 -3.54
N ALA A 87 4.09 -3.41 -4.18
CA ALA A 87 3.90 -3.05 -5.58
C ALA A 87 4.03 -4.27 -6.52
N HIS A 88 4.98 -5.17 -6.25
CA HIS A 88 5.14 -6.39 -7.05
C HIS A 88 4.01 -7.39 -6.82
N GLU A 89 3.62 -7.61 -5.59
CA GLU A 89 2.63 -8.62 -5.22
C GLU A 89 1.20 -8.15 -5.55
N ILE A 90 0.83 -6.97 -5.09
CA ILE A 90 -0.55 -6.50 -5.18
C ILE A 90 -0.84 -5.77 -6.49
N ILE A 91 0.10 -4.96 -7.00
CA ILE A 91 -0.13 -4.16 -8.21
C ILE A 91 0.26 -4.91 -9.46
N LEU A 92 1.47 -5.45 -9.54
CA LEU A 92 1.91 -6.18 -10.74
C LEU A 92 1.44 -7.64 -10.76
N GLY A 93 1.32 -8.29 -9.59
CA GLY A 93 0.99 -9.71 -9.47
C GLY A 93 2.08 -10.64 -10.02
N HIS A 94 3.27 -10.10 -10.31
CA HIS A 94 4.42 -10.87 -10.77
C HIS A 94 5.72 -10.13 -10.48
N TYR A 95 6.80 -10.87 -10.33
CA TYR A 95 8.14 -10.32 -10.18
C TYR A 95 8.83 -10.25 -11.54
N SER A 96 9.14 -9.03 -11.99
CA SER A 96 9.87 -8.78 -13.23
C SER A 96 11.15 -7.99 -12.95
N ARG A 97 12.29 -8.46 -13.45
CA ARG A 97 13.57 -7.75 -13.31
C ARG A 97 13.55 -6.34 -13.90
N ARG A 98 12.77 -6.15 -14.97
CA ARG A 98 12.65 -4.83 -15.64
C ARG A 98 11.88 -3.82 -14.80
N SER A 99 10.85 -4.27 -14.08
CA SER A 99 10.04 -3.41 -13.21
C SER A 99 10.68 -3.20 -11.85
N PHE A 100 11.55 -4.11 -11.39
CA PHE A 100 12.13 -4.08 -10.05
C PHE A 100 12.93 -2.80 -9.78
N VAL A 101 13.87 -2.47 -10.67
CA VAL A 101 14.75 -1.30 -10.48
C VAL A 101 13.98 0.02 -10.39
N PRO A 102 13.07 0.36 -11.31
CA PRO A 102 12.28 1.59 -11.20
C PRO A 102 11.43 1.64 -9.92
N ILE A 103 10.85 0.52 -9.49
CA ILE A 103 10.04 0.45 -8.28
C ILE A 103 10.89 0.67 -7.03
N VAL A 104 12.09 0.09 -6.97
CA VAL A 104 13.03 0.30 -5.85
C VAL A 104 13.45 1.76 -5.78
N ILE A 105 13.81 2.36 -6.91
CA ILE A 105 14.21 3.78 -6.95
C ILE A 105 13.08 4.68 -6.46
N ALA A 106 11.85 4.42 -6.88
CA ALA A 106 10.68 5.18 -6.46
C ALA A 106 10.38 4.99 -4.96
N ALA A 107 10.46 3.77 -4.45
CA ALA A 107 10.25 3.45 -3.05
C ALA A 107 11.27 4.15 -2.14
N VAL A 108 12.54 4.05 -2.48
CA VAL A 108 13.65 4.71 -1.75
C VAL A 108 13.52 6.23 -1.84
N GLY A 109 13.29 6.77 -3.05
CA GLY A 109 13.09 8.20 -3.26
C GLY A 109 11.92 8.76 -2.45
N GLY A 110 10.77 8.07 -2.43
CA GLY A 110 9.62 8.45 -1.61
C GLY A 110 9.94 8.45 -0.12
N THR A 111 10.65 7.42 0.36
CA THR A 111 11.08 7.35 1.76
C THR A 111 12.06 8.47 2.12
N LEU A 112 13.04 8.75 1.25
CA LEU A 112 14.02 9.82 1.50
C LEU A 112 13.35 11.19 1.59
N ILE A 113 12.41 11.49 0.69
CA ILE A 113 11.64 12.74 0.73
C ILE A 113 10.81 12.81 2.02
N SER A 114 10.12 11.72 2.38
CA SER A 114 9.34 11.67 3.62
C SER A 114 10.20 11.92 4.85
N ARG A 115 11.38 11.29 4.93
CA ARG A 115 12.34 11.50 6.03
C ARG A 115 12.87 12.93 6.10
N ALA A 116 13.12 13.55 4.94
CA ALA A 116 13.59 14.94 4.89
C ALA A 116 12.58 15.95 5.44
N TRP A 117 11.27 15.67 5.30
CA TRP A 117 10.19 16.57 5.78
C TRP A 117 9.70 16.23 7.18
N PHE A 118 9.56 14.96 7.52
CA PHE A 118 8.93 14.48 8.75
C PHE A 118 9.93 13.88 9.74
N GLY A 119 11.21 13.78 9.36
CA GLY A 119 12.22 13.09 10.15
C GLY A 119 12.20 11.56 9.93
N ASP A 120 13.20 10.90 10.50
CA ASP A 120 13.31 9.44 10.44
C ASP A 120 12.49 8.80 11.57
N VAL A 121 11.17 8.92 11.46
CA VAL A 121 10.23 8.36 12.44
C VAL A 121 9.67 7.07 11.88
N ALA A 122 9.84 5.96 12.63
CA ALA A 122 9.17 4.71 12.30
C ALA A 122 7.65 4.85 12.45
N ALA A 123 6.88 4.20 11.61
CA ALA A 123 5.41 4.21 11.69
C ALA A 123 4.90 3.65 13.04
N PHE A 124 5.68 2.77 13.66
CA PHE A 124 5.43 2.22 14.98
C PHE A 124 6.69 2.40 15.84
N SER A 125 6.55 2.99 17.01
CA SER A 125 7.63 3.02 18.00
C SER A 125 7.71 1.66 18.67
N ILE A 126 8.75 0.90 18.33
CA ILE A 126 9.03 -0.38 18.96
C ILE A 126 10.03 -0.10 20.08
N PRO A 127 9.74 -0.46 21.34
CA PRO A 127 10.72 -0.35 22.41
C PRO A 127 11.91 -1.28 22.11
N ASP A 128 13.07 -0.91 22.64
CA ASP A 128 14.28 -1.73 22.49
C ASP A 128 14.01 -3.13 23.04
N TYR A 129 13.97 -4.09 22.14
CA TYR A 129 13.73 -5.49 22.45
C TYR A 129 14.99 -6.30 22.22
N GLN A 130 15.43 -6.99 23.26
CA GLN A 130 16.56 -7.92 23.18
C GLN A 130 16.08 -9.34 23.44
N LEU A 131 16.46 -10.24 22.55
CA LEU A 131 16.23 -11.66 22.76
C LEU A 131 17.06 -12.13 23.96
N THR A 132 16.40 -12.50 25.04
CA THR A 132 17.06 -12.93 26.28
C THR A 132 17.14 -14.45 26.38
N SER A 133 16.33 -15.18 25.62
CA SER A 133 16.28 -16.64 25.69
C SER A 133 15.98 -17.29 24.35
N VAL A 134 16.59 -18.45 24.11
CA VAL A 134 16.29 -19.30 22.94
C VAL A 134 14.85 -19.81 22.95
N TRP A 135 14.21 -19.89 24.10
CA TRP A 135 12.81 -20.28 24.22
C TRP A 135 11.82 -19.26 23.67
N GLU A 136 12.26 -18.05 23.34
CA GLU A 136 11.43 -17.07 22.68
C GLU A 136 11.10 -17.44 21.23
N PHE A 137 11.98 -18.18 20.52
CA PHE A 137 11.70 -18.61 19.16
C PHE A 137 10.47 -19.53 19.03
N PRO A 138 10.31 -20.59 19.85
CA PRO A 138 9.07 -21.35 19.88
C PRO A 138 7.84 -20.52 20.25
N ALA A 139 7.97 -19.56 21.15
CA ALA A 139 6.86 -18.66 21.52
C ALA A 139 6.43 -17.78 20.32
N PHE A 140 7.38 -17.24 19.55
CA PHE A 140 7.07 -16.50 18.31
C PHE A 140 6.44 -17.39 17.25
N ALA A 141 6.85 -18.66 17.14
CA ALA A 141 6.23 -19.60 16.21
C ALA A 141 4.76 -19.85 16.58
N ILE A 142 4.47 -20.07 17.87
CA ILE A 142 3.10 -20.23 18.37
C ILE A 142 2.29 -18.96 18.12
N LEU A 143 2.86 -17.78 18.41
CA LEU A 143 2.22 -16.49 18.12
C LEU A 143 1.87 -16.37 16.64
N GLY A 144 2.78 -16.75 15.73
CA GLY A 144 2.52 -16.75 14.30
C GLY A 144 1.34 -17.62 13.90
N VAL A 145 1.23 -18.81 14.48
CA VAL A 145 0.08 -19.71 14.25
C VAL A 145 -1.24 -19.09 14.77
N VAL A 146 -1.21 -18.51 15.98
CA VAL A 146 -2.39 -17.81 16.53
C VAL A 146 -2.81 -16.64 15.63
N CYS A 147 -1.86 -15.82 15.18
CA CYS A 147 -2.13 -14.72 14.25
C CYS A 147 -2.73 -15.21 12.93
N ALA A 148 -2.26 -16.34 12.40
CA ALA A 148 -2.83 -16.94 11.19
C ALA A 148 -4.29 -17.32 11.37
N PHE A 149 -4.66 -17.97 12.47
CA PHE A 149 -6.05 -18.29 12.78
C PHE A 149 -6.93 -17.03 12.92
N VAL A 150 -6.43 -16.02 13.64
CA VAL A 150 -7.15 -14.74 13.79
C VAL A 150 -7.36 -14.08 12.42
N SER A 151 -6.35 -14.10 11.55
CA SER A 151 -6.45 -13.55 10.20
C SER A 151 -7.49 -14.28 9.35
N ILE A 152 -7.54 -15.60 9.41
CA ILE A 152 -8.56 -16.40 8.70
C ILE A 152 -9.96 -16.04 9.16
N ILE A 153 -10.17 -15.97 10.48
CA ILE A 153 -11.47 -15.61 11.06
C ILE A 153 -11.87 -14.19 10.63
N PHE A 154 -10.94 -13.25 10.67
CA PHE A 154 -11.18 -11.86 10.26
C PHE A 154 -11.54 -11.76 8.79
N GLN A 155 -10.82 -12.46 7.90
CA GLN A 155 -11.14 -12.51 6.47
C GLN A 155 -12.52 -13.12 6.22
N ALA A 156 -12.83 -14.22 6.90
CA ALA A 156 -14.13 -14.86 6.77
C ALA A 156 -15.28 -13.95 7.24
N ALA A 157 -15.06 -13.19 8.31
CA ALA A 157 -16.01 -12.20 8.79
C ALA A 157 -16.24 -11.06 7.78
N ILE A 158 -15.17 -10.54 7.17
CA ILE A 158 -15.28 -9.49 6.12
C ILE A 158 -16.08 -10.01 4.93
N VAL A 159 -15.71 -11.19 4.41
CA VAL A 159 -16.40 -11.79 3.27
C VAL A 159 -17.86 -12.09 3.59
N GLY A 160 -18.14 -12.61 4.77
CA GLY A 160 -19.51 -12.87 5.22
C GLY A 160 -20.34 -11.58 5.34
N THR A 161 -19.76 -10.52 5.88
CA THR A 161 -20.41 -9.21 5.98
C THR A 161 -20.71 -8.62 4.61
N ASP A 162 -19.78 -8.70 3.66
CA ASP A 162 -19.97 -8.23 2.29
C ASP A 162 -21.09 -9.00 1.58
N GLN A 163 -21.15 -10.32 1.75
CA GLN A 163 -22.23 -11.16 1.21
C GLN A 163 -23.61 -10.79 1.79
N VAL A 164 -23.67 -10.57 3.10
CA VAL A 164 -24.91 -10.13 3.75
C VAL A 164 -25.31 -8.73 3.27
N ALA A 165 -24.36 -7.80 3.18
CA ALA A 165 -24.63 -6.46 2.69
C ALA A 165 -25.16 -6.45 1.24
N ARG A 166 -24.62 -7.29 0.38
CA ARG A 166 -25.10 -7.45 -1.03
C ARG A 166 -26.47 -8.14 -1.12
N SER A 167 -26.85 -8.95 -0.14
CA SER A 167 -28.16 -9.59 -0.10
C SER A 167 -29.28 -8.67 0.38
N ILE A 168 -28.93 -7.57 1.02
CA ILE A 168 -29.86 -6.52 1.42
C ILE A 168 -29.90 -5.52 0.25
N ASP A 169 -30.79 -5.76 -0.71
CA ASP A 169 -31.09 -4.81 -1.79
C ASP A 169 -31.55 -3.49 -1.19
N ILE A 170 -30.69 -2.49 -1.18
CA ILE A 170 -31.02 -1.08 -0.97
C ILE A 170 -30.72 -0.34 -2.25
#